data_38d61d78d8050feaed918cf806c54dd4
#
_entry.id   38d61d78d8050feaed918cf806c54dd4
#
_cell.length_a   1.000
_cell.length_b   1.000
_cell.length_c   1.000
_cell.angle_alpha   90.00
_cell.angle_beta   90.00
_cell.angle_gamma   90.00
#
_symmetry.space_group_name_H-M   'P 1'
#
loop_
_entity.id
_entity.type
_entity.pdbx_description
1 polymer ?
#
loop_
_entity_poly.entity_id
_entity_poly.type
_entity_poly.pdbx_seq_one_letter_code
_entity_poly.pdbx_strand_id
1 'polypeptide(L)'
;VTPPATVESTLDSFDERAEQAPSSIDSDLYRSLVAQGRAQWPGVRAAPALFEAGTDAVPWRERGIPVYGVYPYPIARADLVRMHGNDERVPVAGLEQGTEWITRVLADVAVAQ
;
A
#
# COMPACT_ATOMS: atom_id res chain seq x y z
N VAL A 1 -38.48 -0.29 12.17
CA VAL A 1 -38.35 -1.51 11.34
C VAL A 1 -37.02 -2.18 11.70
N THR A 2 -37.12 -3.40 12.21
CA THR A 2 -35.91 -4.20 12.53
C THR A 2 -35.21 -4.58 11.21
N PRO A 3 -33.90 -4.30 11.01
CA PRO A 3 -33.21 -4.72 9.82
C PRO A 3 -33.19 -6.26 9.72
N PRO A 4 -33.15 -6.83 8.52
CA PRO A 4 -33.11 -8.28 8.36
C PRO A 4 -31.84 -8.86 8.99
N ALA A 5 -31.93 -10.06 9.59
CA ALA A 5 -30.87 -10.73 10.33
C ALA A 5 -29.56 -10.90 9.51
N THR A 6 -29.65 -10.96 8.19
CA THR A 6 -28.48 -11.00 7.29
C THR A 6 -27.64 -9.73 7.28
N VAL A 7 -28.22 -8.57 7.61
CA VAL A 7 -27.46 -7.29 7.69
C VAL A 7 -26.69 -7.23 9.01
N GLU A 8 -27.28 -7.70 10.10
CA GLU A 8 -26.62 -7.74 11.41
C GLU A 8 -25.43 -8.72 11.40
N SER A 9 -25.58 -9.90 10.82
CA SER A 9 -24.46 -10.88 10.76
C SER A 9 -23.32 -10.39 9.84
N THR A 10 -23.59 -9.57 8.85
CA THR A 10 -22.56 -8.99 7.99
C THR A 10 -21.79 -7.87 8.69
N LEU A 11 -22.45 -7.09 9.54
CA LEU A 11 -21.80 -6.04 10.34
C LEU A 11 -20.95 -6.65 11.45
N ASP A 12 -21.43 -7.69 12.14
CA ASP A 12 -20.67 -8.42 13.18
C ASP A 12 -19.37 -9.03 12.62
N SER A 13 -19.38 -9.52 11.38
CA SER A 13 -18.17 -10.08 10.77
C SER A 13 -17.10 -9.02 10.40
N PHE A 14 -17.45 -7.76 10.31
CA PHE A 14 -16.49 -6.67 10.13
C PHE A 14 -15.82 -6.22 11.43
N ASP A 15 -16.50 -6.35 12.56
CA ASP A 15 -15.99 -5.96 13.88
C ASP A 15 -15.00 -6.99 14.48
N GLU A 16 -15.00 -8.22 14.00
CA GLU A 16 -14.15 -9.31 14.50
C GLU A 16 -12.77 -9.39 13.82
N ARG A 17 -12.41 -8.46 12.95
CA ARG A 17 -11.06 -8.44 12.39
C ARG A 17 -10.06 -8.02 13.45
N ALA A 18 -9.28 -8.98 13.93
CA ALA A 18 -8.19 -8.72 14.86
C ALA A 18 -7.30 -7.58 14.32
N GLU A 19 -7.02 -6.60 15.18
CA GLU A 19 -6.03 -5.56 14.87
C GLU A 19 -4.71 -6.24 14.53
N GLN A 20 -4.19 -5.94 13.34
CA GLN A 20 -2.90 -6.45 12.92
C GLN A 20 -1.83 -5.40 13.17
N ALA A 21 -0.72 -5.85 13.74
CA ALA A 21 0.45 -5.01 13.87
C ALA A 21 0.93 -4.56 12.48
N PRO A 22 1.41 -3.32 12.34
CA PRO A 22 2.02 -2.85 11.10
C PRO A 22 3.26 -3.69 10.77
N SER A 23 3.56 -3.83 9.49
CA SER A 23 4.80 -4.48 9.05
C SER A 23 6.03 -3.73 9.56
N SER A 24 7.08 -4.48 9.94
CA SER A 24 8.33 -3.88 10.43
C SER A 24 9.00 -2.99 9.38
N ILE A 25 9.53 -1.86 9.80
CA ILE A 25 10.34 -0.97 8.96
C ILE A 25 11.80 -1.43 8.81
N ASP A 26 12.18 -2.52 9.46
CA ASP A 26 13.55 -3.06 9.45
C ASP A 26 13.79 -4.13 8.38
N SER A 27 12.83 -4.37 7.48
CA SER A 27 13.00 -5.33 6.39
C SER A 27 13.85 -4.77 5.26
N ASP A 28 14.52 -5.67 4.51
CA ASP A 28 15.28 -5.30 3.31
C ASP A 28 14.39 -4.64 2.27
N LEU A 29 13.17 -5.14 2.10
CA LEU A 29 12.19 -4.55 1.19
C LEU A 29 11.85 -3.12 1.57
N TYR A 30 11.60 -2.82 2.85
CA TYR A 30 11.30 -1.45 3.27
C TYR A 30 12.51 -0.52 3.04
N ARG A 31 13.71 -0.98 3.39
CA ARG A 31 14.94 -0.21 3.15
C ARG A 31 15.16 0.09 1.68
N SER A 32 14.94 -0.89 0.80
CA SER A 32 15.05 -0.71 -0.64
C SER A 32 13.97 0.25 -1.18
N LEU A 33 12.72 0.10 -0.77
CA LEU A 33 11.65 1.04 -1.15
C LEU A 33 12.02 2.50 -0.83
N VAL A 34 12.57 2.74 0.35
CA VAL A 34 12.99 4.09 0.77
C VAL A 34 14.21 4.57 -0.01
N ALA A 35 15.24 3.73 -0.16
CA ALA A 35 16.48 4.10 -0.83
C ALA A 35 16.24 4.42 -2.32
N GLN A 36 15.56 3.53 -3.02
CA GLN A 36 15.23 3.70 -4.43
C GLN A 36 14.22 4.85 -4.67
N GLY A 37 13.30 5.06 -3.72
CA GLY A 37 12.37 6.19 -3.77
C GLY A 37 13.07 7.54 -3.66
N ARG A 38 14.05 7.65 -2.75
CA ARG A 38 14.87 8.87 -2.62
C ARG A 38 15.75 9.12 -3.84
N ALA A 39 16.25 8.06 -4.48
CA ALA A 39 17.01 8.17 -5.71
C ALA A 39 16.15 8.62 -6.90
N GLN A 40 14.91 8.09 -7.00
CA GLN A 40 13.99 8.42 -8.07
C GLN A 40 13.42 9.83 -7.94
N TRP A 41 13.08 10.24 -6.72
CA TRP A 41 12.49 11.54 -6.41
C TRP A 41 13.31 12.26 -5.34
N PRO A 42 14.32 13.04 -5.73
CA PRO A 42 15.15 13.76 -4.78
C PRO A 42 14.33 14.67 -3.86
N GLY A 43 14.61 14.62 -2.57
CA GLY A 43 13.88 15.39 -1.55
C GLY A 43 12.61 14.73 -1.01
N VAL A 44 12.21 13.56 -1.53
CA VAL A 44 11.05 12.84 -0.99
C VAL A 44 11.34 12.38 0.44
N ARG A 45 10.32 12.47 1.29
CA ARG A 45 10.34 11.91 2.63
C ARG A 45 9.56 10.61 2.64
N ALA A 46 10.16 9.56 3.20
CA ALA A 46 9.47 8.31 3.46
C ALA A 46 9.10 8.25 4.94
N ALA A 47 7.84 7.96 5.21
CA ALA A 47 7.32 7.72 6.54
C ALA A 47 6.24 6.64 6.48
N PRO A 48 6.15 5.76 7.49
CA PRO A 48 4.99 4.89 7.63
C PRO A 48 3.72 5.74 7.80
N ALA A 49 2.66 5.33 7.15
CA ALA A 49 1.35 5.95 7.29
C ALA A 49 0.28 4.87 7.43
N LEU A 50 -0.75 5.16 8.21
CA LEU A 50 -1.94 4.34 8.24
C LEU A 50 -2.76 4.61 6.99
N PHE A 51 -3.12 3.55 6.29
CA PHE A 51 -4.06 3.60 5.17
C PHE A 51 -5.39 3.04 5.64
N GLU A 52 -6.40 3.90 5.69
CA GLU A 52 -7.74 3.59 6.21
C GLU A 52 -8.60 2.87 5.16
N ALA A 53 -8.10 1.76 4.61
CA ALA A 53 -8.84 0.95 3.64
C ALA A 53 -8.48 -0.53 3.76
N GLY A 54 -9.39 -1.39 3.32
CA GLY A 54 -9.13 -2.82 3.21
C GLY A 54 -8.16 -3.12 2.08
N THR A 55 -7.24 -4.06 2.31
CA THR A 55 -6.30 -4.56 1.29
C THR A 55 -6.12 -6.06 1.44
N ASP A 56 -5.56 -6.70 0.42
CA ASP A 56 -5.19 -8.12 0.44
C ASP A 56 -3.93 -8.41 1.28
N ALA A 57 -3.48 -7.44 2.08
CA ALA A 57 -2.30 -7.57 2.94
C ALA A 57 -2.53 -8.46 4.16
N VAL A 58 -3.76 -8.58 4.63
CA VAL A 58 -4.13 -9.28 5.87
C VAL A 58 -3.62 -10.72 5.90
N PRO A 59 -3.95 -11.61 4.94
CA PRO A 59 -3.53 -13.01 5.00
C PRO A 59 -2.01 -13.21 4.90
N TRP A 60 -1.28 -12.25 4.36
CA TRP A 60 0.18 -12.28 4.31
C TRP A 60 0.79 -11.91 5.65
N ARG A 61 0.29 -10.83 6.28
CA ARG A 61 0.74 -10.40 7.62
C ARG A 61 0.46 -11.45 8.68
N GLU A 62 -0.68 -12.14 8.62
CA GLU A 62 -1.00 -13.27 9.51
C GLU A 62 0.03 -14.40 9.43
N ARG A 63 0.70 -14.54 8.30
CA ARG A 63 1.80 -15.49 8.08
C ARG A 63 3.17 -14.93 8.42
N GLY A 64 3.24 -13.73 9.01
CA GLY A 64 4.49 -13.06 9.35
C GLY A 64 5.23 -12.47 8.16
N ILE A 65 4.59 -12.37 6.99
CA ILE A 65 5.18 -11.79 5.79
C ILE A 65 4.92 -10.28 5.80
N PRO A 66 5.95 -9.43 5.78
CA PRO A 66 5.77 -7.99 5.75
C PRO A 66 5.16 -7.53 4.42
N VAL A 67 4.14 -6.68 4.50
CA VAL A 67 3.47 -6.10 3.33
C VAL A 67 3.42 -4.59 3.47
N TYR A 68 3.83 -3.87 2.43
CA TYR A 68 3.83 -2.42 2.38
C TYR A 68 2.95 -1.95 1.22
N GLY A 69 1.92 -1.17 1.55
CA GLY A 69 1.14 -0.45 0.55
C GLY A 69 1.90 0.80 0.11
N VAL A 70 2.08 0.97 -1.19
CA VAL A 70 2.74 2.13 -1.76
C VAL A 70 2.01 2.62 -3.01
N TYR A 71 1.97 3.93 -3.21
CA TYR A 71 1.70 4.47 -4.53
C TYR A 71 3.02 4.44 -5.31
N PRO A 72 3.09 3.73 -6.45
CA PRO A 72 4.35 3.59 -7.18
C PRO A 72 4.75 4.84 -7.96
N TYR A 73 4.11 5.98 -7.71
CA TYR A 73 4.39 7.27 -8.36
C TYR A 73 3.87 8.43 -7.49
N PRO A 74 4.40 9.64 -7.66
CA PRO A 74 3.83 10.83 -7.06
C PRO A 74 2.42 11.06 -7.62
N ILE A 75 1.42 11.14 -6.73
CA ILE A 75 0.04 11.40 -7.10
C ILE A 75 -0.41 12.75 -6.57
N ALA A 76 -0.99 13.57 -7.43
CA ALA A 76 -1.59 14.82 -7.04
C ALA A 76 -2.87 14.57 -6.21
N ARG A 77 -3.13 15.42 -5.21
CA ARG A 77 -4.34 15.29 -4.39
C ARG A 77 -5.62 15.28 -5.22
N ALA A 78 -5.66 16.06 -6.30
CA ALA A 78 -6.81 16.09 -7.20
C ALA A 78 -7.08 14.76 -7.92
N ASP A 79 -6.06 13.94 -8.13
CA ASP A 79 -6.21 12.61 -8.72
C ASP A 79 -6.44 11.54 -7.65
N LEU A 80 -5.82 11.70 -6.47
CA LEU A 80 -6.04 10.79 -5.33
C LEU A 80 -7.51 10.72 -4.90
N VAL A 81 -8.21 11.86 -4.87
CA VAL A 81 -9.64 11.91 -4.48
C VAL A 81 -10.58 11.29 -5.51
N ARG A 82 -10.06 10.91 -6.69
CA ARG A 82 -10.83 10.25 -7.75
C ARG A 82 -10.75 8.73 -7.70
N MET A 83 -9.95 8.19 -6.77
CA MET A 83 -9.82 6.75 -6.57
C MET A 83 -11.20 6.11 -6.37
N HIS A 84 -11.46 5.01 -7.07
CA HIS A 84 -12.77 4.35 -7.12
C HIS A 84 -13.92 5.19 -7.70
N GLY A 85 -13.63 6.34 -8.29
CA GLY A 85 -14.60 7.20 -8.95
C GLY A 85 -14.68 6.96 -10.47
N ASN A 86 -15.67 7.59 -11.10
CA ASN A 86 -15.89 7.45 -12.55
C ASN A 86 -14.82 8.11 -13.42
N ASP A 87 -13.99 8.97 -12.84
CA ASP A 87 -12.94 9.75 -13.52
C ASP A 87 -11.57 9.47 -12.88
N GLU A 88 -11.37 8.23 -12.43
CA GLU A 88 -10.09 7.76 -11.92
C GLU A 88 -9.06 7.71 -13.04
N ARG A 89 -7.86 8.19 -12.75
CA ARG A 89 -6.80 8.30 -13.74
C ARG A 89 -5.42 8.24 -13.13
N VAL A 90 -4.46 7.84 -13.94
CA VAL A 90 -3.05 7.75 -13.60
C VAL A 90 -2.24 8.60 -14.58
N PRO A 91 -1.30 9.44 -14.11
CA PRO A 91 -0.40 10.15 -15.01
C PRO A 91 0.54 9.17 -15.73
N VAL A 92 0.64 9.25 -17.06
CA VAL A 92 1.47 8.33 -17.85
C VAL A 92 2.94 8.37 -17.40
N ALA A 93 3.50 9.58 -17.24
CA ALA A 93 4.88 9.74 -16.74
C ALA A 93 5.06 9.13 -15.33
N GLY A 94 4.02 9.18 -14.48
CA GLY A 94 4.04 8.55 -13.17
C GLY A 94 4.11 7.02 -13.27
N LEU A 95 3.37 6.44 -14.19
CA LEU A 95 3.39 4.99 -14.43
C LEU A 95 4.78 4.52 -14.91
N GLU A 96 5.41 5.26 -15.82
CA GLU A 96 6.77 4.97 -16.30
C GLU A 96 7.78 5.03 -15.14
N GLN A 97 7.80 6.13 -14.38
CA GLN A 97 8.68 6.32 -13.23
C GLN A 97 8.45 5.26 -12.14
N GLY A 98 7.20 4.92 -11.89
CA GLY A 98 6.84 3.89 -10.92
C GLY A 98 7.31 2.50 -11.34
N THR A 99 7.23 2.17 -12.61
CA THR A 99 7.76 0.92 -13.17
C THR A 99 9.27 0.82 -12.97
N GLU A 100 10.01 1.89 -13.26
CA GLU A 100 11.45 1.94 -13.03
C GLU A 100 11.79 1.79 -11.54
N TRP A 101 11.07 2.49 -10.67
CA TRP A 101 11.29 2.42 -9.23
C TRP A 101 11.09 1.00 -8.69
N ILE A 102 9.94 0.38 -8.97
CA ILE A 102 9.63 -0.97 -8.50
C ILE A 102 10.62 -1.99 -9.09
N THR A 103 11.03 -1.85 -10.33
CA THR A 103 12.02 -2.73 -10.94
C THR A 103 13.35 -2.68 -10.18
N ARG A 104 13.82 -1.50 -9.80
CA ARG A 104 15.04 -1.35 -8.99
C ARG A 104 14.90 -1.93 -7.59
N VAL A 105 13.75 -1.70 -6.94
CA VAL A 105 13.46 -2.27 -5.62
C VAL A 105 13.50 -3.80 -5.67
N LEU A 106 12.86 -4.41 -6.66
CA LEU A 106 12.84 -5.87 -6.82
C LEU A 106 14.24 -6.41 -7.11
N ALA A 107 15.02 -5.74 -7.96
CA ALA A 107 16.40 -6.12 -8.24
C ALA A 107 17.28 -6.09 -6.97
N ASP A 108 17.16 -5.04 -6.16
CA ASP A 108 17.90 -4.93 -4.89
C ASP A 108 17.58 -6.09 -3.95
N VAL A 109 16.31 -6.38 -3.76
CA VAL A 109 15.89 -7.44 -2.82
C VAL A 109 16.24 -8.84 -3.33
N ALA A 110 16.17 -9.07 -4.65
CA ALA A 110 16.52 -10.36 -5.25
C ALA A 110 18.02 -10.67 -5.21
N VAL A 111 18.87 -9.66 -5.22
CA VAL A 111 20.34 -9.83 -5.18
C VAL A 111 20.88 -10.00 -3.73
N ALA A 112 20.11 -9.54 -2.75
CA ALA A 112 20.51 -9.61 -1.33
C ALA A 112 20.34 -11.01 -0.69
N GLN A 113 20.03 -12.06 -1.48
CA GLN A 113 19.86 -13.44 -1.00
C GLN A 113 21.10 -14.29 -1.28
#